data_559ae1d28741981d4fa8d9f2b87a7631
#
_entry.id   559ae1d28741981d4fa8d9f2b87a7631
#
_cell.length_a   1.000
_cell.length_b   1.000
_cell.length_c   1.000
_cell.angle_alpha   90.00
_cell.angle_beta   90.00
_cell.angle_gamma   90.00
#
_symmetry.space_group_name_H-M   'P 1'
#
loop_
_entity.id
_entity.type
_entity.pdbx_description
1 polymer ?
#
loop_
_entity_poly.entity_id
_entity_poly.type
_entity_poly.pdbx_seq_one_letter_code
_entity_poly.pdbx_strand_id
1 'polypeptide(L)'
;MCSCERTQTIHKGGYEDVFVYFGLGYNDLSPNTLEYLMEIQEGILPGKERDEAFLAYIHTTKTYGDYETDTPAYLIQVYRKVGVTRLDTLKAYTANGIWSGTYPERYFSAKASSIKEVLLDVEKMFPSKHYGMMVSSHGTGWLPEKYLKGSESIWMAGTDAHGEVFPATKSIGVQVTGTAGRLTTYEIDIRDFAEAIPMKMDYIIFDACLMGGVEVAWQLKDKCDQIVFSPAEILRQGFKYSTLSWDLFSGARPDLQAVANDYFDTINAQTGYMQSATVTIVDCRKLDGLARSFKTICDTHETVLSSADRYMVQPYFYDGKKYFYDLRDYARVMGATEEELRTLDTALAECVTLHRETDKFFSVKQERCCGLSCYIPINGRTDLNSYYRTLSWNDATGLVK
;
A
#
# COMPACT_ATOMS: atom_id res chain seq x y z
N MET A 1 -33.26 22.70 15.17
CA MET A 1 -32.01 22.26 14.51
C MET A 1 -32.40 21.54 13.25
N CYS A 2 -32.38 22.22 12.11
CA CYS A 2 -32.71 21.61 10.80
C CYS A 2 -31.49 20.87 10.31
N SER A 3 -31.58 19.52 10.25
CA SER A 3 -30.69 18.69 9.49
C SER A 3 -30.93 18.99 8.01
N CYS A 4 -30.08 19.78 7.38
CA CYS A 4 -30.01 19.85 5.92
C CYS A 4 -29.38 18.53 5.41
N GLU A 5 -30.17 17.53 5.18
CA GLU A 5 -29.83 16.47 4.24
C GLU A 5 -29.70 17.14 2.86
N ARG A 6 -28.48 17.46 2.47
CA ARG A 6 -28.19 17.84 1.08
C ARG A 6 -28.39 16.60 0.23
N THR A 7 -29.49 16.56 -0.49
CA THR A 7 -29.76 15.55 -1.51
C THR A 7 -28.63 15.65 -2.54
N GLN A 8 -27.75 14.66 -2.54
CA GLN A 8 -26.68 14.55 -3.52
C GLN A 8 -27.32 14.28 -4.87
N THR A 9 -26.99 15.09 -5.86
CA THR A 9 -27.46 14.85 -7.23
C THR A 9 -26.67 13.64 -7.76
N ILE A 10 -27.25 12.46 -7.72
CA ILE A 10 -26.68 11.27 -8.35
C ILE A 10 -26.70 11.51 -9.85
N HIS A 11 -25.55 11.41 -10.51
CA HIS A 11 -25.49 11.45 -11.97
C HIS A 11 -26.37 10.35 -12.55
N LYS A 12 -27.33 10.70 -13.40
CA LYS A 12 -28.32 9.76 -13.94
C LYS A 12 -27.73 8.62 -14.77
N GLY A 13 -26.49 8.73 -15.21
CA GLY A 13 -25.73 7.73 -15.96
C GLY A 13 -24.68 6.96 -15.15
N GLY A 14 -24.50 7.30 -13.88
CA GLY A 14 -23.30 6.90 -13.09
C GLY A 14 -22.10 7.78 -13.42
N TYR A 15 -20.99 7.49 -12.76
CA TYR A 15 -19.70 8.13 -13.02
C TYR A 15 -18.87 7.27 -14.00
N GLU A 16 -18.05 7.91 -14.82
CA GLU A 16 -17.08 7.20 -15.68
C GLU A 16 -15.96 6.64 -14.81
N ASP A 17 -15.29 7.51 -14.05
CA ASP A 17 -14.18 7.14 -13.17
C ASP A 17 -14.38 7.69 -11.76
N VAL A 18 -14.16 6.84 -10.75
CA VAL A 18 -14.17 7.21 -9.34
C VAL A 18 -12.86 6.80 -8.69
N PHE A 19 -12.16 7.76 -8.13
CA PHE A 19 -10.94 7.53 -7.39
C PHE A 19 -11.12 7.85 -5.91
N VAL A 20 -10.59 6.98 -5.03
CA VAL A 20 -10.66 7.15 -3.58
C VAL A 20 -9.26 7.15 -2.98
N TYR A 21 -8.87 8.27 -2.41
CA TYR A 21 -7.70 8.37 -1.57
C TYR A 21 -8.03 7.96 -0.14
N PHE A 22 -7.41 6.91 0.39
CA PHE A 22 -7.50 6.49 1.78
C PHE A 22 -6.30 7.01 2.56
N GLY A 23 -6.47 8.10 3.29
CA GLY A 23 -5.48 8.66 4.22
C GLY A 23 -5.68 8.09 5.63
N LEU A 24 -5.05 6.93 5.90
CA LEU A 24 -5.15 6.23 7.19
C LEU A 24 -4.08 6.77 8.16
N GLY A 25 -4.22 8.02 8.56
CA GLY A 25 -3.23 8.78 9.31
C GLY A 25 -3.49 8.90 10.81
N TYR A 26 -4.31 8.03 11.43
CA TYR A 26 -4.48 8.03 12.90
C TYR A 26 -3.26 7.38 13.59
N ASN A 27 -2.08 7.94 13.32
CA ASN A 27 -0.75 7.53 13.77
C ASN A 27 0.22 8.72 13.66
N ASP A 28 1.52 8.48 13.62
CA ASP A 28 2.55 9.51 13.44
C ASP A 28 2.58 10.15 12.05
N LEU A 29 1.86 9.58 11.05
CA LEU A 29 1.66 10.19 9.73
C LEU A 29 0.48 11.18 9.69
N SER A 30 -0.16 11.49 10.82
CA SER A 30 -1.30 12.42 10.85
C SER A 30 -1.00 13.78 10.20
N PRO A 31 0.15 14.44 10.45
CA PRO A 31 0.51 15.68 9.76
C PRO A 31 0.68 15.48 8.25
N ASN A 32 1.34 14.40 7.85
CA ASN A 32 1.60 14.12 6.44
C ASN A 32 0.31 13.84 5.66
N THR A 33 -0.64 13.11 6.28
CA THR A 33 -1.96 12.87 5.66
C THR A 33 -2.68 14.17 5.34
N LEU A 34 -2.55 15.18 6.21
CA LEU A 34 -3.12 16.51 5.98
C LEU A 34 -2.33 17.30 4.91
N GLU A 35 -1.00 17.20 4.91
CA GLU A 35 -0.14 17.78 3.87
C GLU A 35 -0.49 17.20 2.49
N TYR A 36 -0.64 15.89 2.37
CA TYR A 36 -1.04 15.23 1.11
C TYR A 36 -2.41 15.72 0.64
N LEU A 37 -3.37 15.86 1.55
CA LEU A 37 -4.67 16.44 1.19
C LEU A 37 -4.55 17.89 0.69
N MET A 38 -3.63 18.68 1.24
CA MET A 38 -3.34 20.06 0.75
C MET A 38 -2.71 20.01 -0.65
N GLU A 39 -1.73 19.15 -0.88
CA GLU A 39 -1.12 18.97 -2.21
C GLU A 39 -2.16 18.52 -3.26
N ILE A 40 -3.05 17.60 -2.91
CA ILE A 40 -4.18 17.18 -3.77
C ILE A 40 -5.02 18.40 -4.15
N GLN A 41 -5.28 19.31 -3.21
CA GLN A 41 -6.08 20.51 -3.45
C GLN A 41 -5.39 21.51 -4.39
N GLU A 42 -4.07 21.53 -4.44
CA GLU A 42 -3.28 22.36 -5.35
C GLU A 42 -3.30 21.83 -6.80
N GLY A 43 -3.60 20.53 -6.96
CA GLY A 43 -3.63 19.84 -8.23
C GLY A 43 -4.79 20.25 -9.15
N ILE A 44 -4.80 19.69 -10.34
CA ILE A 44 -5.86 19.87 -11.34
C ILE A 44 -6.94 18.83 -11.10
N LEU A 45 -7.97 19.22 -10.39
CA LEU A 45 -9.08 18.36 -9.97
C LEU A 45 -10.25 18.41 -10.95
N PRO A 46 -11.04 17.31 -11.08
CA PRO A 46 -12.28 17.32 -11.87
C PRO A 46 -13.28 18.33 -11.30
N GLY A 47 -14.15 18.86 -12.15
CA GLY A 47 -15.30 19.65 -11.72
C GLY A 47 -16.39 18.76 -11.09
N LYS A 48 -17.20 19.32 -10.20
CA LYS A 48 -18.26 18.54 -9.53
C LYS A 48 -19.32 17.96 -10.49
N GLU A 49 -19.51 18.62 -11.63
CA GLU A 49 -20.49 18.23 -12.65
C GLU A 49 -19.90 17.27 -13.71
N ARG A 50 -18.63 16.88 -13.54
CA ARG A 50 -17.96 15.94 -14.44
C ARG A 50 -18.34 14.50 -14.06
N ASP A 51 -18.13 13.61 -15.01
CA ASP A 51 -18.37 12.16 -14.81
C ASP A 51 -17.23 11.47 -14.06
N GLU A 52 -16.18 12.23 -13.69
CA GLU A 52 -15.08 11.76 -12.81
C GLU A 52 -15.25 12.32 -11.40
N ALA A 53 -14.94 11.51 -10.40
CA ALA A 53 -14.98 11.94 -8.99
C ALA A 53 -13.68 11.62 -8.25
N PHE A 54 -13.09 12.65 -7.63
CA PHE A 54 -11.99 12.49 -6.65
C PHE A 54 -12.57 12.52 -5.25
N LEU A 55 -12.42 11.40 -4.53
CA LEU A 55 -12.85 11.24 -3.15
C LEU A 55 -11.64 11.09 -2.23
N ALA A 56 -11.74 11.58 -1.01
CA ALA A 56 -10.75 11.38 0.04
C ALA A 56 -11.43 10.86 1.30
N TYR A 57 -10.99 9.71 1.79
CA TYR A 57 -11.32 9.22 3.12
C TYR A 57 -10.15 9.50 4.04
N ILE A 58 -10.36 10.33 5.07
CA ILE A 58 -9.30 10.83 5.94
C ILE A 58 -9.63 10.51 7.39
N HIS A 59 -8.68 9.88 8.08
CA HIS A 59 -8.72 9.69 9.53
C HIS A 59 -7.38 10.10 10.13
N THR A 60 -7.38 11.14 10.97
CA THR A 60 -6.18 11.71 11.59
C THR A 60 -6.42 11.97 13.07
N THR A 61 -5.35 12.12 13.85
CA THR A 61 -5.42 12.54 15.24
C THR A 61 -5.84 14.01 15.34
N LYS A 62 -6.41 14.42 16.49
CA LYS A 62 -6.80 15.81 16.75
C LYS A 62 -5.59 16.74 16.76
N THR A 63 -4.53 16.30 17.42
CA THR A 63 -3.22 16.95 17.47
C THR A 63 -2.16 15.87 17.36
N TYR A 64 -0.98 16.22 16.83
CA TYR A 64 0.12 15.26 16.69
C TYR A 64 0.48 14.62 18.05
N GLY A 65 0.53 13.30 18.08
CA GLY A 65 0.84 12.51 19.27
C GLY A 65 -0.35 12.32 20.24
N ASP A 66 -1.52 12.88 19.94
CA ASP A 66 -2.75 12.61 20.71
C ASP A 66 -3.45 11.34 20.17
N TYR A 67 -3.13 10.20 20.74
CA TYR A 67 -3.74 8.92 20.42
C TYR A 67 -4.86 8.51 21.40
N GLU A 68 -5.25 9.40 22.32
CA GLU A 68 -6.32 9.17 23.29
C GLU A 68 -7.66 9.73 22.82
N THR A 69 -7.65 10.89 22.18
CA THR A 69 -8.86 11.55 21.69
C THR A 69 -9.40 10.84 20.46
N ASP A 70 -10.57 10.21 20.56
CA ASP A 70 -11.26 9.66 19.39
C ASP A 70 -11.71 10.80 18.45
N THR A 71 -11.40 10.65 17.16
CA THR A 71 -11.79 11.61 16.13
C THR A 71 -12.62 10.90 15.05
N PRO A 72 -13.59 11.58 14.44
CA PRO A 72 -14.28 11.05 13.27
C PRO A 72 -13.33 10.89 12.08
N ALA A 73 -13.53 9.84 11.28
CA ALA A 73 -13.02 9.81 9.93
C ALA A 73 -14.06 10.45 8.98
N TYR A 74 -13.61 11.01 7.88
CA TYR A 74 -14.45 11.72 6.94
C TYR A 74 -14.28 11.21 5.51
N LEU A 75 -15.37 10.94 4.82
CA LEU A 75 -15.40 10.80 3.37
C LEU A 75 -15.74 12.17 2.76
N ILE A 76 -14.89 12.66 1.88
CA ILE A 76 -14.90 14.02 1.35
C ILE A 76 -14.83 13.92 -0.18
N GLN A 77 -15.65 14.67 -0.90
CA GLN A 77 -15.46 14.91 -2.32
C GLN A 77 -14.55 16.14 -2.49
N VAL A 78 -13.48 16.00 -3.27
CA VAL A 78 -12.53 17.07 -3.58
C VAL A 78 -12.71 17.42 -5.07
N TYR A 79 -13.05 18.67 -5.37
CA TYR A 79 -13.39 19.06 -6.74
C TYR A 79 -13.09 20.53 -7.04
N ARG A 80 -13.06 20.87 -8.33
CA ARG A 80 -12.90 22.25 -8.80
C ARG A 80 -14.27 22.89 -9.08
N LYS A 81 -14.46 24.12 -8.59
CA LYS A 81 -15.64 24.93 -8.95
C LYS A 81 -15.23 26.39 -9.14
N VAL A 82 -15.43 26.88 -10.38
CA VAL A 82 -15.09 28.28 -10.77
C VAL A 82 -13.64 28.62 -10.39
N GLY A 83 -12.70 27.72 -10.74
CA GLY A 83 -11.26 27.93 -10.50
C GLY A 83 -10.79 27.71 -9.04
N VAL A 84 -11.71 27.43 -8.11
CA VAL A 84 -11.40 27.24 -6.69
C VAL A 84 -11.62 25.78 -6.30
N THR A 85 -10.70 25.21 -5.54
CA THR A 85 -10.88 23.87 -4.94
C THR A 85 -11.92 23.92 -3.82
N ARG A 86 -12.78 22.93 -3.81
CA ARG A 86 -13.85 22.73 -2.81
C ARG A 86 -13.73 21.35 -2.20
N LEU A 87 -14.10 21.27 -0.93
CA LEU A 87 -14.21 20.04 -0.17
C LEU A 87 -15.63 19.94 0.39
N ASP A 88 -16.37 18.94 -0.06
CA ASP A 88 -17.70 18.63 0.48
C ASP A 88 -17.61 17.38 1.34
N THR A 89 -17.82 17.48 2.64
CA THR A 89 -17.94 16.31 3.53
C THR A 89 -19.22 15.57 3.19
N LEU A 90 -19.08 14.32 2.76
CA LEU A 90 -20.17 13.45 2.35
C LEU A 90 -20.72 12.66 3.55
N LYS A 91 -19.80 12.09 4.34
CA LYS A 91 -20.13 11.30 5.52
C LYS A 91 -19.03 11.40 6.57
N ALA A 92 -19.44 11.38 7.85
CA ALA A 92 -18.55 11.22 8.99
C ALA A 92 -18.74 9.81 9.58
N TYR A 93 -17.64 9.16 9.90
CA TYR A 93 -17.61 7.83 10.52
C TYR A 93 -17.11 7.99 11.96
N THR A 94 -17.92 7.50 12.89
CA THR A 94 -17.64 7.59 14.33
C THR A 94 -17.90 6.24 14.99
N ALA A 95 -17.38 6.03 16.19
CA ALA A 95 -17.75 4.88 16.99
C ALA A 95 -19.28 4.83 17.18
N ASN A 96 -19.89 3.67 16.97
CA ASN A 96 -21.32 3.47 17.18
C ASN A 96 -21.60 3.23 18.67
N GLY A 97 -21.47 4.24 19.49
CA GLY A 97 -21.92 4.53 20.85
C GLY A 97 -22.49 3.43 21.77
N ILE A 98 -22.11 2.16 21.62
CA ILE A 98 -22.48 1.13 22.59
C ILE A 98 -21.29 0.90 23.53
N TRP A 99 -21.46 1.38 24.76
CA TRP A 99 -20.48 1.19 25.83
C TRP A 99 -20.46 -0.27 26.30
N SER A 100 -19.36 -0.96 26.04
CA SER A 100 -19.14 -2.29 26.62
C SER A 100 -17.81 -2.33 27.36
N GLY A 101 -17.74 -1.76 28.55
CA GLY A 101 -16.57 -1.91 29.40
C GLY A 101 -15.77 -0.64 29.68
N THR A 102 -14.54 -0.77 30.11
CA THR A 102 -13.69 0.22 30.75
C THR A 102 -13.16 1.34 29.83
N TYR A 103 -13.37 1.23 28.51
CA TYR A 103 -12.93 2.24 27.51
C TYR A 103 -14.08 2.61 26.59
N PRO A 104 -14.21 3.90 26.20
CA PRO A 104 -15.18 4.31 25.18
C PRO A 104 -14.90 3.59 23.87
N GLU A 105 -15.96 3.16 23.15
CA GLU A 105 -15.80 2.67 21.80
C GLU A 105 -15.14 3.75 20.94
N ARG A 106 -14.15 3.32 20.16
CA ARG A 106 -13.42 4.18 19.22
C ARG A 106 -13.71 3.76 17.81
N TYR A 107 -13.67 4.72 16.90
CA TYR A 107 -13.67 4.41 15.49
C TYR A 107 -12.29 3.89 15.05
N PHE A 108 -12.29 2.76 14.34
CA PHE A 108 -11.06 2.14 13.84
C PHE A 108 -11.08 2.14 12.31
N SER A 109 -10.37 3.08 11.68
CA SER A 109 -10.17 3.11 10.23
C SER A 109 -9.29 1.96 9.74
N ALA A 110 -8.38 1.47 10.57
CA ALA A 110 -7.50 0.33 10.32
C ALA A 110 -8.20 -1.02 10.60
N LYS A 111 -9.45 -1.17 10.11
CA LYS A 111 -10.21 -2.45 10.15
C LYS A 111 -10.81 -2.72 8.79
N ALA A 112 -10.81 -4.00 8.39
CA ALA A 112 -11.43 -4.47 7.16
C ALA A 112 -12.91 -4.05 7.05
N SER A 113 -13.66 -4.14 8.15
CA SER A 113 -15.08 -3.73 8.19
C SER A 113 -15.28 -2.24 7.90
N SER A 114 -14.38 -1.37 8.37
CA SER A 114 -14.45 0.07 8.14
C SER A 114 -14.11 0.42 6.69
N ILE A 115 -13.08 -0.20 6.11
CA ILE A 115 -12.74 -0.05 4.69
C ILE A 115 -13.91 -0.51 3.83
N LYS A 116 -14.50 -1.67 4.14
CA LYS A 116 -15.66 -2.21 3.41
C LYS A 116 -16.86 -1.27 3.50
N GLU A 117 -17.16 -0.72 4.67
CA GLU A 117 -18.24 0.25 4.86
C GLU A 117 -18.03 1.48 3.98
N VAL A 118 -16.83 2.05 4.00
CA VAL A 118 -16.50 3.24 3.18
C VAL A 118 -16.65 2.94 1.69
N LEU A 119 -16.12 1.80 1.22
CA LEU A 119 -16.20 1.43 -0.20
C LEU A 119 -17.64 1.16 -0.65
N LEU A 120 -18.48 0.56 0.19
CA LEU A 120 -19.91 0.40 -0.09
C LEU A 120 -20.66 1.74 -0.13
N ASP A 121 -20.28 2.70 0.72
CA ASP A 121 -20.83 4.07 0.66
C ASP A 121 -20.38 4.77 -0.63
N VAL A 122 -19.11 4.59 -1.05
CA VAL A 122 -18.60 5.11 -2.32
C VAL A 122 -19.38 4.53 -3.49
N GLU A 123 -19.53 3.21 -3.57
CA GLU A 123 -20.29 2.55 -4.64
C GLU A 123 -21.75 3.06 -4.72
N LYS A 124 -22.37 3.25 -3.55
CA LYS A 124 -23.74 3.76 -3.47
C LYS A 124 -23.87 5.23 -3.87
N MET A 125 -22.94 6.08 -3.45
CA MET A 125 -23.00 7.53 -3.70
C MET A 125 -22.44 7.91 -5.08
N PHE A 126 -21.46 7.15 -5.56
CA PHE A 126 -20.74 7.37 -6.81
C PHE A 126 -20.71 6.08 -7.63
N PRO A 127 -21.86 5.57 -8.12
CA PRO A 127 -21.88 4.35 -8.91
C PRO A 127 -21.09 4.55 -10.20
N SER A 128 -20.12 3.66 -10.44
CA SER A 128 -19.24 3.66 -11.62
C SER A 128 -18.93 2.23 -12.08
N LYS A 129 -18.38 2.11 -13.27
CA LYS A 129 -17.79 0.87 -13.75
C LYS A 129 -16.28 0.81 -13.48
N HIS A 130 -15.68 1.97 -13.23
CA HIS A 130 -14.23 2.14 -13.07
C HIS A 130 -13.92 2.77 -11.72
N TYR A 131 -13.25 2.00 -10.88
CA TYR A 131 -12.83 2.44 -9.55
C TYR A 131 -11.33 2.31 -9.41
N GLY A 132 -10.68 3.38 -8.94
CA GLY A 132 -9.30 3.38 -8.51
C GLY A 132 -9.18 3.72 -7.03
N MET A 133 -8.14 3.23 -6.38
CA MET A 133 -7.89 3.51 -4.98
C MET A 133 -6.41 3.76 -4.73
N MET A 134 -6.10 4.71 -3.84
CA MET A 134 -4.78 4.85 -3.23
C MET A 134 -4.89 4.66 -1.72
N VAL A 135 -4.03 3.84 -1.15
CA VAL A 135 -3.91 3.67 0.30
C VAL A 135 -2.61 4.31 0.77
N SER A 136 -2.73 5.41 1.50
CA SER A 136 -1.60 6.09 2.13
C SER A 136 -1.62 5.82 3.63
N SER A 137 -0.65 5.07 4.08
CA SER A 137 -0.49 4.65 5.48
C SER A 137 0.89 4.03 5.68
N HIS A 138 1.12 3.49 6.85
CA HIS A 138 2.22 2.55 7.06
C HIS A 138 1.99 1.18 6.34
N GLY A 139 3.00 0.35 5.88
CA GLY A 139 2.93 -0.97 5.19
C GLY A 139 3.90 -2.02 5.75
N THR A 140 3.40 -3.24 5.97
CA THR A 140 4.20 -4.40 6.40
C THR A 140 4.18 -5.54 5.37
N GLY A 141 3.70 -5.25 4.15
CA GLY A 141 3.58 -6.24 3.10
C GLY A 141 2.67 -7.39 3.48
N TRP A 142 3.19 -8.60 3.35
CA TRP A 142 2.51 -9.85 3.65
C TRP A 142 2.62 -10.30 5.13
N LEU A 143 3.37 -9.58 5.97
CA LEU A 143 3.58 -9.98 7.36
C LEU A 143 2.25 -9.97 8.15
N PRO A 144 2.07 -10.95 9.09
CA PRO A 144 0.87 -10.99 9.89
C PRO A 144 0.72 -9.76 10.78
N GLU A 145 -0.52 -9.42 11.09
CA GLU A 145 -0.87 -8.34 12.02
C GLU A 145 -0.03 -8.43 13.31
N LYS A 146 0.51 -7.32 13.73
CA LYS A 146 1.32 -7.19 14.97
C LYS A 146 2.65 -7.98 14.98
N TYR A 147 3.11 -8.46 13.84
CA TYR A 147 4.38 -9.19 13.76
C TYR A 147 5.59 -8.34 14.14
N LEU A 148 5.60 -7.08 13.71
CA LEU A 148 6.66 -6.11 14.02
C LEU A 148 6.41 -5.35 15.34
N LYS A 149 5.72 -5.95 16.30
CA LYS A 149 5.46 -5.36 17.63
C LYS A 149 6.73 -4.90 18.33
N GLY A 150 6.65 -3.73 18.96
CA GLY A 150 7.71 -3.18 19.80
C GLY A 150 8.76 -2.39 19.06
N SER A 151 8.59 -2.18 17.78
CA SER A 151 9.51 -1.40 16.95
C SER A 151 8.92 -0.04 16.56
N GLU A 152 8.42 0.74 17.52
CA GLU A 152 8.17 2.18 17.31
C GLU A 152 9.39 2.86 16.68
N SER A 153 10.59 2.34 16.96
CA SER A 153 11.85 2.78 16.38
C SER A 153 12.05 2.40 14.91
N ILE A 154 11.31 1.42 14.37
CA ILE A 154 11.47 0.99 12.96
C ILE A 154 10.94 2.05 11.98
N TRP A 155 9.95 2.82 12.42
CA TRP A 155 9.28 3.84 11.60
C TRP A 155 9.84 5.24 11.84
N MET A 156 10.64 5.42 12.89
CA MET A 156 11.28 6.70 13.22
C MET A 156 12.60 6.84 12.49
N ALA A 157 13.01 8.10 12.25
CA ALA A 157 14.34 8.37 11.75
C ALA A 157 15.39 7.71 12.65
N GLY A 158 16.20 6.83 12.07
CA GLY A 158 17.34 6.20 12.75
C GLY A 158 18.66 6.82 12.32
N THR A 159 19.76 6.39 12.92
CA THR A 159 21.11 6.76 12.48
C THR A 159 21.86 5.50 12.06
N ASP A 160 22.68 5.62 11.00
CA ASP A 160 23.61 4.58 10.61
C ASP A 160 24.86 4.54 11.53
N ALA A 161 25.78 3.60 11.25
CA ALA A 161 27.03 3.46 12.00
C ALA A 161 27.96 4.69 11.88
N HIS A 162 27.68 5.62 10.96
CA HIS A 162 28.43 6.86 10.74
C HIS A 162 27.70 8.08 11.31
N GLY A 163 26.53 7.89 11.95
CA GLY A 163 25.73 8.97 12.54
C GLY A 163 24.84 9.72 11.53
N GLU A 164 24.73 9.26 10.29
CA GLU A 164 23.78 9.83 9.33
C GLU A 164 22.35 9.38 9.62
N VAL A 165 21.41 10.32 9.55
CA VAL A 165 20.02 10.08 9.90
C VAL A 165 19.27 9.48 8.70
N PHE A 166 18.69 8.29 8.87
CA PHE A 166 17.75 7.72 7.91
C PHE A 166 16.42 8.49 7.96
N PRO A 167 15.84 8.83 6.82
CA PRO A 167 14.50 9.39 6.79
C PRO A 167 13.46 8.40 7.33
N ALA A 168 12.39 8.94 7.92
CA ALA A 168 11.27 8.12 8.39
C ALA A 168 10.50 7.51 7.22
N THR A 169 10.01 6.29 7.41
CA THR A 169 9.28 5.48 6.41
C THR A 169 7.87 5.12 6.87
N LYS A 170 7.07 4.43 6.06
CA LYS A 170 5.65 4.16 6.25
C LYS A 170 5.34 2.66 6.48
N SER A 171 4.17 2.30 7.09
CA SER A 171 3.60 0.92 7.17
C SER A 171 2.06 0.87 6.96
N ILE A 172 1.35 -0.30 6.63
CA ILE A 172 -0.09 -0.28 6.23
C ILE A 172 -1.02 -0.22 7.43
N GLY A 173 -2.04 0.69 7.29
CA GLY A 173 -3.25 0.64 8.08
C GLY A 173 -2.98 0.65 9.58
N VAL A 174 -1.91 1.27 10.03
CA VAL A 174 -1.62 1.36 11.46
C VAL A 174 -2.46 2.45 12.08
N GLN A 175 -3.32 2.07 13.01
CA GLN A 175 -3.96 3.00 13.92
C GLN A 175 -3.36 2.84 15.30
N VAL A 176 -2.87 3.93 15.88
CA VAL A 176 -2.28 3.95 17.22
C VAL A 176 -3.32 4.47 18.22
N THR A 177 -3.45 3.82 19.38
CA THR A 177 -4.30 4.26 20.47
C THR A 177 -3.58 4.14 21.80
N GLY A 178 -3.94 4.97 22.77
CA GLY A 178 -3.41 4.88 24.14
C GLY A 178 -2.58 6.09 24.54
N THR A 179 -2.03 6.03 25.76
CA THR A 179 -1.20 7.09 26.38
C THR A 179 0.28 6.83 26.12
N ALA A 180 1.10 7.87 26.27
CA ALA A 180 2.56 7.76 26.27
C ALA A 180 3.03 6.62 27.22
N GLY A 181 3.77 5.65 26.67
CA GLY A 181 4.25 4.46 27.38
C GLY A 181 3.27 3.27 27.43
N ARG A 182 2.05 3.39 26.86
CA ARG A 182 1.05 2.31 26.70
C ARG A 182 0.31 2.43 25.39
N LEU A 183 1.04 2.47 24.29
CA LEU A 183 0.46 2.52 22.94
C LEU A 183 0.05 1.12 22.48
N THR A 184 -1.08 1.05 21.79
CA THR A 184 -1.56 -0.16 21.10
C THR A 184 -1.72 0.17 19.63
N THR A 185 -1.15 -0.68 18.78
CA THR A 185 -1.28 -0.57 17.32
C THR A 185 -2.32 -1.55 16.80
N TYR A 186 -3.07 -1.11 15.81
CA TYR A 186 -4.00 -1.92 15.02
C TYR A 186 -3.55 -1.86 13.59
N GLU A 187 -3.47 -3.02 12.94
CA GLU A 187 -3.03 -3.19 11.56
C GLU A 187 -4.07 -4.01 10.80
N ILE A 188 -4.05 -3.96 9.48
CA ILE A 188 -4.93 -4.79 8.65
C ILE A 188 -4.08 -5.88 7.99
N ASP A 189 -4.45 -7.14 8.20
CA ASP A 189 -3.91 -8.28 7.46
C ASP A 189 -4.27 -8.14 5.96
N ILE A 190 -3.34 -8.49 5.08
CA ILE A 190 -3.54 -8.37 3.63
C ILE A 190 -4.73 -9.20 3.11
N ARG A 191 -5.04 -10.34 3.75
CA ARG A 191 -6.19 -11.17 3.41
C ARG A 191 -7.48 -10.47 3.77
N ASP A 192 -7.56 -9.89 4.98
CA ASP A 192 -8.72 -9.14 5.45
C ASP A 192 -8.91 -7.85 4.64
N PHE A 193 -7.81 -7.22 4.23
CA PHE A 193 -7.85 -6.07 3.32
C PHE A 193 -8.45 -6.47 1.95
N ALA A 194 -7.99 -7.58 1.37
CA ALA A 194 -8.53 -8.08 0.11
C ALA A 194 -10.04 -8.41 0.21
N GLU A 195 -10.47 -9.03 1.32
CA GLU A 195 -11.89 -9.33 1.56
C GLU A 195 -12.75 -8.08 1.79
N ALA A 196 -12.15 -7.01 2.30
CA ALA A 196 -12.85 -5.74 2.53
C ALA A 196 -13.22 -5.02 1.23
N ILE A 197 -12.58 -5.32 0.11
CA ILE A 197 -12.85 -4.69 -1.20
C ILE A 197 -14.09 -5.35 -1.83
N PRO A 198 -15.26 -4.66 -1.88
CA PRO A 198 -16.52 -5.27 -2.33
C PRO A 198 -16.70 -5.26 -3.85
N MET A 199 -16.03 -4.32 -4.56
CA MET A 199 -16.09 -4.18 -6.01
C MET A 199 -14.72 -4.44 -6.65
N LYS A 200 -14.69 -4.77 -7.93
CA LYS A 200 -13.45 -4.84 -8.70
C LYS A 200 -12.90 -3.45 -8.90
N MET A 201 -11.62 -3.26 -8.60
CA MET A 201 -10.88 -2.04 -8.88
C MET A 201 -10.15 -2.14 -10.23
N ASP A 202 -10.04 -1.06 -10.98
CA ASP A 202 -9.14 -1.01 -12.13
C ASP A 202 -7.68 -0.98 -11.66
N TYR A 203 -7.45 -0.27 -10.55
CA TYR A 203 -6.11 -0.21 -9.95
C TYR A 203 -6.13 0.10 -8.46
N ILE A 204 -5.06 -0.32 -7.78
CA ILE A 204 -4.75 0.05 -6.39
C ILE A 204 -3.34 0.61 -6.36
N ILE A 205 -3.16 1.78 -5.75
CA ILE A 205 -1.86 2.41 -5.50
C ILE A 205 -1.57 2.31 -4.00
N PHE A 206 -0.41 1.77 -3.63
CA PHE A 206 0.03 1.75 -2.24
C PHE A 206 1.13 2.80 -2.03
N ASP A 207 0.79 3.89 -1.39
CA ASP A 207 1.74 4.81 -0.78
C ASP A 207 2.08 4.32 0.63
N ALA A 208 2.71 3.14 0.67
CA ALA A 208 3.00 2.38 1.88
C ALA A 208 4.21 1.46 1.66
N CYS A 209 5.03 1.27 2.72
CA CYS A 209 6.27 0.49 2.65
C CYS A 209 6.03 -0.99 2.37
N LEU A 210 6.98 -1.64 1.67
CA LEU A 210 7.11 -3.10 1.56
C LEU A 210 5.90 -3.81 0.94
N MET A 211 5.01 -3.05 0.26
CA MET A 211 3.83 -3.64 -0.38
C MET A 211 4.12 -4.34 -1.69
N GLY A 212 5.29 -4.12 -2.31
CA GLY A 212 5.67 -4.71 -3.59
C GLY A 212 6.10 -6.18 -3.48
N GLY A 213 5.46 -6.95 -2.60
CA GLY A 213 5.62 -8.39 -2.50
C GLY A 213 4.70 -9.14 -3.44
N VAL A 214 5.21 -10.24 -4.01
CA VAL A 214 4.39 -11.13 -4.85
C VAL A 214 3.20 -11.71 -4.09
N GLU A 215 3.34 -11.89 -2.79
CA GLU A 215 2.28 -12.34 -1.88
C GLU A 215 1.12 -11.34 -1.85
N VAL A 216 1.45 -10.06 -1.79
CA VAL A 216 0.47 -8.96 -1.80
C VAL A 216 -0.22 -8.89 -3.16
N ALA A 217 0.56 -8.89 -4.25
CA ALA A 217 0.02 -8.85 -5.60
C ALA A 217 -0.93 -10.04 -5.88
N TRP A 218 -0.52 -11.24 -5.46
CA TRP A 218 -1.33 -12.44 -5.61
C TRP A 218 -2.61 -12.44 -4.78
N GLN A 219 -2.54 -11.93 -3.53
CA GLN A 219 -3.71 -11.84 -2.67
C GLN A 219 -4.77 -10.87 -3.23
N LEU A 220 -4.33 -9.86 -3.99
CA LEU A 220 -5.19 -8.83 -4.56
C LEU A 220 -5.56 -9.08 -6.03
N LYS A 221 -5.05 -10.12 -6.69
CA LYS A 221 -5.21 -10.33 -8.15
C LYS A 221 -6.65 -10.37 -8.65
N ASP A 222 -7.57 -10.85 -7.82
CA ASP A 222 -8.98 -10.91 -8.16
C ASP A 222 -9.76 -9.64 -7.75
N LYS A 223 -9.10 -8.71 -7.05
CA LYS A 223 -9.67 -7.45 -6.54
C LYS A 223 -9.33 -6.24 -7.38
N CYS A 224 -8.25 -6.30 -8.15
CA CYS A 224 -7.86 -5.21 -9.05
C CYS A 224 -7.16 -5.73 -10.30
N ASP A 225 -7.12 -4.89 -11.35
CA ASP A 225 -6.41 -5.23 -12.58
C ASP A 225 -4.94 -4.86 -12.52
N GLN A 226 -4.59 -3.74 -11.88
CA GLN A 226 -3.22 -3.26 -11.75
C GLN A 226 -2.92 -2.81 -10.32
N ILE A 227 -1.65 -2.96 -9.91
CA ILE A 227 -1.16 -2.43 -8.62
C ILE A 227 0.09 -1.60 -8.87
N VAL A 228 0.14 -0.42 -8.23
CA VAL A 228 1.35 0.41 -8.10
C VAL A 228 1.81 0.34 -6.66
N PHE A 229 3.06 -0.07 -6.43
CA PHE A 229 3.60 -0.25 -5.08
C PHE A 229 5.13 -0.20 -5.04
N SER A 230 5.71 -0.33 -3.86
CA SER A 230 7.16 -0.41 -3.68
C SER A 230 7.54 -1.72 -2.98
N PRO A 231 8.49 -2.51 -3.51
CA PRO A 231 9.05 -3.67 -2.81
C PRO A 231 9.94 -3.27 -1.62
N ALA A 232 10.50 -2.05 -1.63
CA ALA A 232 11.20 -1.45 -0.51
C ALA A 232 10.27 -0.54 0.31
N GLU A 233 10.83 0.24 1.21
CA GLU A 233 10.08 1.24 1.95
C GLU A 233 9.76 2.44 1.07
N ILE A 234 8.82 3.26 1.52
CA ILE A 234 8.50 4.56 0.92
C ILE A 234 8.84 5.64 1.93
N LEU A 235 9.57 6.67 1.50
CA LEU A 235 9.89 7.82 2.35
C LEU A 235 8.62 8.57 2.75
N ARG A 236 8.65 9.23 3.90
CA ARG A 236 7.49 9.93 4.46
C ARG A 236 6.87 10.98 3.52
N GLN A 237 7.64 11.57 2.62
CA GLN A 237 7.10 12.50 1.62
C GLN A 237 6.10 11.84 0.64
N GLY A 238 6.15 10.50 0.46
CA GLY A 238 5.17 9.76 -0.34
C GLY A 238 5.22 10.06 -1.83
N PHE A 239 4.09 9.81 -2.49
CA PHE A 239 3.88 10.09 -3.91
C PHE A 239 3.74 11.60 -4.15
N LYS A 240 3.79 12.03 -5.42
CA LYS A 240 3.58 13.42 -5.81
C LYS A 240 2.09 13.70 -5.94
N TYR A 241 1.48 14.13 -4.85
CA TYR A 241 0.03 14.29 -4.76
C TYR A 241 -0.52 15.45 -5.59
N SER A 242 0.29 16.48 -5.87
CA SER A 242 -0.12 17.64 -6.69
C SER A 242 -0.39 17.31 -8.14
N THR A 243 0.19 16.24 -8.70
CA THR A 243 -0.05 15.78 -10.08
C THR A 243 -1.03 14.61 -10.16
N LEU A 244 -1.29 13.91 -9.04
CA LEU A 244 -2.05 12.68 -8.98
C LEU A 244 -3.41 12.75 -9.71
N SER A 245 -4.20 13.78 -9.43
CA SER A 245 -5.50 13.95 -10.09
C SER A 245 -5.39 14.16 -11.59
N TRP A 246 -4.35 14.87 -12.05
CA TRP A 246 -4.10 15.06 -13.48
C TRP A 246 -3.75 13.74 -14.16
N ASP A 247 -2.84 12.96 -13.58
CA ASP A 247 -2.40 11.69 -14.14
C ASP A 247 -3.55 10.68 -14.22
N LEU A 248 -4.48 10.73 -13.25
CA LEU A 248 -5.61 9.81 -13.20
C LEU A 248 -6.77 10.21 -14.12
N PHE A 249 -7.00 11.52 -14.39
CA PHE A 249 -8.21 11.99 -15.05
C PHE A 249 -7.99 12.82 -16.32
N SER A 250 -6.75 13.09 -16.74
CA SER A 250 -6.50 13.90 -17.93
C SER A 250 -6.64 13.13 -19.25
N GLY A 251 -6.51 11.80 -19.20
CA GLY A 251 -6.58 10.92 -20.36
C GLY A 251 -7.89 10.13 -20.43
N ALA A 252 -8.01 9.29 -21.45
CA ALA A 252 -9.12 8.35 -21.60
C ALA A 252 -9.05 7.18 -20.59
N ARG A 253 -7.93 7.02 -19.91
CA ARG A 253 -7.67 6.04 -18.83
C ARG A 253 -6.64 6.62 -17.88
N PRO A 254 -6.64 6.20 -16.62
CA PRO A 254 -5.62 6.56 -15.64
C PRO A 254 -4.21 6.21 -16.12
N ASP A 255 -3.29 7.17 -16.09
CA ASP A 255 -1.87 6.96 -16.42
C ASP A 255 -1.06 6.59 -15.19
N LEU A 256 -1.09 5.31 -14.84
CA LEU A 256 -0.34 4.79 -13.69
C LEU A 256 1.18 4.87 -13.89
N GLN A 257 1.64 4.91 -15.16
CA GLN A 257 3.07 5.11 -15.44
C GLN A 257 3.49 6.52 -15.10
N ALA A 258 2.67 7.54 -15.41
CA ALA A 258 2.90 8.91 -14.99
C ALA A 258 2.96 9.01 -13.46
N VAL A 259 1.98 8.44 -12.75
CA VAL A 259 1.96 8.41 -11.27
C VAL A 259 3.25 7.80 -10.71
N ALA A 260 3.69 6.65 -11.21
CA ALA A 260 4.89 5.97 -10.75
C ALA A 260 6.17 6.75 -11.10
N ASN A 261 6.24 7.34 -12.30
CA ASN A 261 7.39 8.13 -12.73
C ASN A 261 7.50 9.43 -11.94
N ASP A 262 6.40 10.13 -11.71
CA ASP A 262 6.39 11.36 -10.91
C ASP A 262 6.89 11.13 -9.48
N TYR A 263 6.46 10.03 -8.85
CA TYR A 263 7.01 9.60 -7.56
C TYR A 263 8.52 9.37 -7.66
N PHE A 264 8.93 8.48 -8.57
CA PHE A 264 10.34 8.09 -8.69
C PHE A 264 11.25 9.28 -9.03
N ASP A 265 10.89 10.10 -10.00
CA ASP A 265 11.69 11.24 -10.46
C ASP A 265 11.81 12.29 -9.36
N THR A 266 10.76 12.51 -8.56
CA THR A 266 10.78 13.42 -7.40
C THR A 266 11.79 12.96 -6.34
N ILE A 267 11.82 11.65 -6.02
CA ILE A 267 12.76 11.09 -5.05
C ILE A 267 14.17 11.02 -5.64
N ASN A 268 14.30 10.58 -6.89
CA ASN A 268 15.60 10.42 -7.55
C ASN A 268 16.33 11.75 -7.78
N ALA A 269 15.62 12.86 -7.79
CA ALA A 269 16.20 14.20 -7.84
C ALA A 269 16.80 14.67 -6.50
N GLN A 270 16.57 13.93 -5.40
CA GLN A 270 17.14 14.20 -4.09
C GLN A 270 18.62 13.75 -4.01
N THR A 271 19.23 13.88 -2.85
CA THR A 271 20.62 13.47 -2.60
C THR A 271 20.74 12.66 -1.31
N GLY A 272 21.81 11.90 -1.18
CA GLY A 272 22.09 11.09 0.01
C GLY A 272 20.96 10.07 0.24
N TYR A 273 20.58 9.84 1.48
CA TYR A 273 19.52 8.88 1.84
C TYR A 273 18.12 9.30 1.39
N MET A 274 17.90 10.58 1.09
CA MET A 274 16.65 11.04 0.50
C MET A 274 16.47 10.58 -0.95
N GLN A 275 17.55 10.20 -1.65
CA GLN A 275 17.52 9.58 -2.98
C GLN A 275 17.37 8.06 -2.86
N SER A 276 16.26 7.61 -2.26
CA SER A 276 15.99 6.20 -2.02
C SER A 276 14.55 5.87 -2.43
N ALA A 277 14.39 5.26 -3.60
CA ALA A 277 13.09 4.88 -4.13
C ALA A 277 13.13 3.55 -4.88
N THR A 278 12.04 2.81 -4.76
CA THR A 278 11.65 1.75 -5.68
C THR A 278 10.17 1.92 -6.02
N VAL A 279 9.77 1.61 -7.23
CA VAL A 279 8.37 1.58 -7.63
C VAL A 279 8.16 0.52 -8.70
N THR A 280 7.05 -0.20 -8.58
CA THR A 280 6.68 -1.26 -9.52
C THR A 280 5.20 -1.14 -9.88
N ILE A 281 4.87 -1.39 -11.14
CA ILE A 281 3.49 -1.58 -11.62
C ILE A 281 3.34 -3.04 -12.04
N VAL A 282 2.33 -3.71 -11.49
CA VAL A 282 1.99 -5.09 -11.81
C VAL A 282 0.62 -5.17 -12.47
N ASP A 283 0.54 -5.88 -13.60
CA ASP A 283 -0.71 -6.35 -14.18
C ASP A 283 -1.13 -7.67 -13.49
N CYS A 284 -2.10 -7.59 -12.61
CA CYS A 284 -2.59 -8.72 -11.80
C CYS A 284 -3.16 -9.85 -12.65
N ARG A 285 -3.69 -9.55 -13.84
CA ARG A 285 -4.26 -10.51 -14.79
C ARG A 285 -3.22 -11.48 -15.36
N LYS A 286 -1.92 -11.17 -15.18
CA LYS A 286 -0.77 -11.95 -15.70
C LYS A 286 -0.04 -12.76 -14.62
N LEU A 287 -0.41 -12.61 -13.36
CA LEU A 287 0.27 -13.26 -12.23
C LEU A 287 0.20 -14.80 -12.27
N ASP A 288 -0.80 -15.40 -12.91
CA ASP A 288 -0.90 -16.86 -13.01
C ASP A 288 0.28 -17.48 -13.76
N GLY A 289 0.83 -16.79 -14.76
CA GLY A 289 2.06 -17.19 -15.45
C GLY A 289 3.26 -17.22 -14.52
N LEU A 290 3.41 -16.15 -13.73
CA LEU A 290 4.47 -16.02 -12.73
C LEU A 290 4.39 -17.14 -11.67
N ALA A 291 3.19 -17.39 -11.13
CA ALA A 291 2.99 -18.43 -10.13
C ALA A 291 3.35 -19.83 -10.65
N ARG A 292 2.94 -20.18 -11.88
CA ARG A 292 3.31 -21.46 -12.49
C ARG A 292 4.80 -21.61 -12.69
N SER A 293 5.47 -20.57 -13.20
CA SER A 293 6.91 -20.57 -13.41
C SER A 293 7.67 -20.73 -12.10
N PHE A 294 7.31 -19.94 -11.08
CA PHE A 294 7.95 -20.01 -9.77
C PHE A 294 7.66 -21.33 -9.04
N LYS A 295 6.43 -21.87 -9.18
CA LYS A 295 6.09 -23.20 -8.64
C LYS A 295 6.99 -24.29 -9.19
N THR A 296 7.25 -24.30 -10.49
CA THR A 296 8.16 -25.27 -11.12
C THR A 296 9.54 -25.23 -10.46
N ILE A 297 10.06 -24.03 -10.20
CA ILE A 297 11.34 -23.86 -9.50
C ILE A 297 11.25 -24.37 -8.06
N CYS A 298 10.19 -24.04 -7.33
CA CYS A 298 9.98 -24.53 -5.96
C CYS A 298 9.92 -26.07 -5.88
N ASP A 299 9.23 -26.71 -6.82
CA ASP A 299 9.10 -28.17 -6.85
C ASP A 299 10.43 -28.85 -7.25
N THR A 300 11.16 -28.29 -8.23
CA THR A 300 12.45 -28.81 -8.67
C THR A 300 13.54 -28.69 -7.60
N HIS A 301 13.53 -27.57 -6.87
CA HIS A 301 14.57 -27.22 -5.88
C HIS A 301 14.06 -27.30 -4.43
N GLU A 302 13.10 -28.18 -4.16
CA GLU A 302 12.41 -28.28 -2.85
C GLU A 302 13.39 -28.43 -1.68
N THR A 303 14.48 -29.15 -1.83
CA THR A 303 15.45 -29.41 -0.74
C THR A 303 16.24 -28.19 -0.31
N VAL A 304 16.26 -27.12 -1.12
CA VAL A 304 17.02 -25.88 -0.84
C VAL A 304 16.16 -24.67 -0.50
N LEU A 305 14.83 -24.79 -0.54
CA LEU A 305 13.91 -23.67 -0.30
C LEU A 305 14.19 -22.90 1.00
N SER A 306 14.39 -23.64 2.11
CA SER A 306 14.63 -23.05 3.43
C SER A 306 16.12 -22.99 3.82
N SER A 307 17.02 -23.55 3.00
CA SER A 307 18.47 -23.56 3.23
C SER A 307 19.25 -22.65 2.28
N ALA A 308 18.59 -22.02 1.31
CA ALA A 308 19.21 -21.03 0.45
C ALA A 308 19.86 -19.92 1.30
N ASP A 309 21.10 -19.56 0.95
CA ASP A 309 21.81 -18.50 1.65
C ASP A 309 21.19 -17.14 1.32
N ARG A 310 20.35 -16.66 2.22
CA ARG A 310 19.64 -15.38 2.09
C ARG A 310 20.57 -14.16 1.99
N TYR A 311 21.82 -14.26 2.47
CA TYR A 311 22.80 -13.18 2.33
C TYR A 311 23.30 -13.04 0.90
N MET A 312 23.09 -14.03 0.06
CA MET A 312 23.40 -14.02 -1.37
C MET A 312 22.24 -13.52 -2.22
N VAL A 313 21.07 -13.30 -1.64
CA VAL A 313 19.87 -12.80 -2.33
C VAL A 313 19.74 -11.30 -2.15
N GLN A 314 19.40 -10.59 -3.22
CA GLN A 314 19.12 -9.15 -3.22
C GLN A 314 18.03 -8.81 -2.19
N PRO A 315 18.30 -8.01 -1.15
CA PRO A 315 17.29 -7.58 -0.21
C PRO A 315 16.64 -6.26 -0.67
N TYR A 316 15.39 -6.05 -0.26
CA TYR A 316 14.68 -4.77 -0.35
C TYR A 316 14.55 -4.05 1.00
N PHE A 317 15.29 -4.47 2.01
CA PHE A 317 15.30 -3.88 3.36
C PHE A 317 16.72 -3.48 3.74
N TYR A 318 16.85 -2.47 4.60
CA TYR A 318 18.18 -2.01 5.05
C TYR A 318 18.56 -2.49 6.45
N ASP A 319 17.59 -2.73 7.34
CA ASP A 319 17.82 -3.21 8.71
C ASP A 319 16.66 -4.06 9.22
N GLY A 320 16.93 -5.03 10.08
CA GLY A 320 15.94 -5.79 10.88
C GLY A 320 14.82 -6.53 10.14
N LYS A 321 14.37 -6.01 9.02
CA LYS A 321 13.22 -6.50 8.23
C LYS A 321 13.64 -7.55 7.20
N LYS A 322 14.24 -8.63 7.65
CA LYS A 322 14.85 -9.71 6.82
C LYS A 322 13.80 -10.66 6.23
N TYR A 323 12.74 -10.12 5.62
CA TYR A 323 11.60 -10.89 5.12
C TYR A 323 11.22 -10.54 3.67
N PHE A 324 11.93 -9.58 3.05
CA PHE A 324 11.63 -9.03 1.73
C PHE A 324 12.86 -9.13 0.82
N TYR A 325 12.90 -10.17 0.00
CA TYR A 325 14.00 -10.46 -0.90
C TYR A 325 13.51 -10.46 -2.35
N ASP A 326 14.39 -10.17 -3.29
CA ASP A 326 14.03 -10.22 -4.70
C ASP A 326 13.64 -11.64 -5.13
N LEU A 327 12.48 -11.76 -5.76
CA LEU A 327 11.91 -13.04 -6.19
C LEU A 327 12.80 -13.78 -7.20
N ARG A 328 13.28 -13.06 -8.21
CA ARG A 328 14.09 -13.62 -9.27
C ARG A 328 15.48 -14.01 -8.77
N ASP A 329 16.06 -13.16 -7.93
CA ASP A 329 17.40 -13.43 -7.36
C ASP A 329 17.34 -14.59 -6.34
N TYR A 330 16.22 -14.75 -5.64
CA TYR A 330 16.00 -15.93 -4.79
C TYR A 330 15.94 -17.21 -5.64
N ALA A 331 15.22 -17.22 -6.76
CA ALA A 331 15.21 -18.35 -7.68
C ALA A 331 16.63 -18.74 -8.15
N ARG A 332 17.47 -17.75 -8.46
CA ARG A 332 18.88 -17.94 -8.81
C ARG A 332 19.66 -18.62 -7.68
N VAL A 333 19.49 -18.14 -6.43
CA VAL A 333 20.23 -18.69 -5.27
C VAL A 333 19.73 -20.08 -4.87
N MET A 334 18.47 -20.42 -5.16
CA MET A 334 17.95 -21.79 -5.04
C MET A 334 18.61 -22.77 -6.03
N GLY A 335 19.32 -22.29 -7.04
CA GLY A 335 19.97 -23.11 -8.05
C GLY A 335 19.14 -23.34 -9.31
N ALA A 336 18.16 -22.48 -9.57
CA ALA A 336 17.38 -22.53 -10.80
C ALA A 336 18.30 -22.48 -12.03
N THR A 337 18.04 -23.35 -13.01
CA THR A 337 18.76 -23.42 -14.27
C THR A 337 18.53 -22.17 -15.12
N GLU A 338 19.40 -21.93 -16.10
CA GLU A 338 19.25 -20.84 -17.07
C GLU A 338 17.91 -20.90 -17.84
N GLU A 339 17.37 -22.09 -18.07
CA GLU A 339 16.08 -22.29 -18.73
C GLU A 339 14.91 -21.92 -17.81
N GLU A 340 14.96 -22.35 -16.56
CA GLU A 340 13.97 -22.00 -15.54
C GLU A 340 13.98 -20.48 -15.29
N LEU A 341 15.16 -19.86 -15.20
CA LEU A 341 15.29 -18.41 -15.04
C LEU A 341 14.75 -17.65 -16.26
N ARG A 342 15.02 -18.11 -17.50
CA ARG A 342 14.43 -17.46 -18.69
C ARG A 342 12.92 -17.56 -18.73
N THR A 343 12.35 -18.69 -18.28
CA THR A 343 10.89 -18.88 -18.18
C THR A 343 10.30 -17.95 -17.13
N LEU A 344 10.97 -17.81 -15.99
CA LEU A 344 10.59 -16.87 -14.93
C LEU A 344 10.69 -15.41 -15.41
N ASP A 345 11.79 -15.05 -16.10
CA ASP A 345 12.01 -13.71 -16.64
C ASP A 345 10.92 -13.33 -17.67
N THR A 346 10.50 -14.28 -18.49
CA THR A 346 9.39 -14.09 -19.44
C THR A 346 8.08 -13.78 -18.68
N ALA A 347 7.77 -14.57 -17.65
CA ALA A 347 6.56 -14.38 -16.85
C ALA A 347 6.60 -13.06 -16.04
N LEU A 348 7.77 -12.68 -15.54
CA LEU A 348 7.99 -11.37 -14.91
C LEU A 348 7.74 -10.22 -15.89
N ALA A 349 8.31 -10.30 -17.11
CA ALA A 349 8.12 -9.27 -18.14
C ALA A 349 6.67 -9.12 -18.61
N GLU A 350 5.85 -10.19 -18.48
CA GLU A 350 4.41 -10.12 -18.79
C GLU A 350 3.60 -9.42 -17.71
N CYS A 351 3.97 -9.56 -16.42
CA CYS A 351 3.20 -9.00 -15.32
C CYS A 351 3.78 -7.70 -14.75
N VAL A 352 5.10 -7.50 -14.75
CA VAL A 352 5.74 -6.25 -14.30
C VAL A 352 5.82 -5.28 -15.48
N THR A 353 4.90 -4.34 -15.55
CA THR A 353 4.79 -3.40 -16.68
C THR A 353 5.68 -2.16 -16.52
N LEU A 354 6.13 -1.89 -15.31
CA LEU A 354 7.12 -0.88 -14.97
C LEU A 354 7.83 -1.29 -13.69
N HIS A 355 9.16 -1.15 -13.66
CA HIS A 355 9.95 -1.17 -12.44
C HIS A 355 11.05 -0.12 -12.54
N ARG A 356 11.23 0.67 -11.47
CA ARG A 356 12.31 1.65 -11.35
C ARG A 356 12.86 1.59 -9.92
N GLU A 357 14.19 1.68 -9.80
CA GLU A 357 14.91 1.76 -8.53
C GLU A 357 16.05 2.76 -8.61
N THR A 358 16.38 3.39 -7.49
CA THR A 358 17.62 4.15 -7.34
C THR A 358 18.81 3.19 -7.15
N ASP A 359 20.04 3.61 -7.45
CA ASP A 359 21.23 2.77 -7.32
C ASP A 359 21.36 2.14 -5.92
N LYS A 360 20.84 2.83 -4.93
CA LYS A 360 20.80 2.38 -3.53
C LYS A 360 19.46 2.75 -2.92
N PHE A 361 18.95 1.88 -2.08
CA PHE A 361 17.92 2.20 -1.11
C PHE A 361 18.60 2.30 0.27
N PHE A 362 18.74 3.51 0.80
CA PHE A 362 19.64 3.84 1.92
C PHE A 362 21.05 3.31 1.67
N SER A 363 21.51 2.34 2.46
CA SER A 363 22.80 1.69 2.33
C SER A 363 22.80 0.44 1.45
N VAL A 364 21.63 -0.05 1.05
CA VAL A 364 21.47 -1.28 0.28
C VAL A 364 21.54 -0.99 -1.21
N LYS A 365 22.56 -1.54 -1.88
CA LYS A 365 22.65 -1.47 -3.34
C LYS A 365 21.53 -2.26 -4.00
N GLN A 366 20.93 -1.71 -5.04
CA GLN A 366 19.88 -2.31 -5.84
C GLN A 366 20.50 -2.82 -7.15
N GLU A 367 21.05 -4.04 -7.14
CA GLU A 367 21.82 -4.58 -8.29
C GLU A 367 21.08 -5.68 -9.07
N ARG A 368 20.16 -6.40 -8.40
CA ARG A 368 19.46 -7.57 -8.96
C ARG A 368 17.98 -7.53 -8.61
N CYS A 369 17.32 -6.49 -9.08
CA CYS A 369 15.94 -6.21 -8.74
C CYS A 369 15.00 -6.56 -9.90
N CYS A 370 14.03 -7.43 -9.65
CA CYS A 370 12.96 -7.74 -10.61
C CYS A 370 11.67 -6.95 -10.36
N GLY A 371 11.66 -6.14 -9.29
CA GLY A 371 10.51 -5.32 -8.93
C GLY A 371 9.49 -6.00 -8.02
N LEU A 372 9.68 -7.25 -7.67
CA LEU A 372 8.83 -7.99 -6.73
C LEU A 372 9.67 -8.63 -5.62
N SER A 373 9.28 -8.35 -4.38
CA SER A 373 9.84 -9.08 -3.24
C SER A 373 9.09 -10.38 -2.98
N CYS A 374 9.75 -11.30 -2.28
CA CYS A 374 9.15 -12.51 -1.74
C CYS A 374 9.78 -12.90 -0.40
N TYR A 375 9.12 -13.80 0.30
CA TYR A 375 9.66 -14.45 1.49
C TYR A 375 10.66 -15.54 1.14
N ILE A 376 11.71 -15.66 1.94
CA ILE A 376 12.59 -16.84 1.98
C ILE A 376 12.29 -17.61 3.27
N PRO A 377 11.79 -18.87 3.20
CA PRO A 377 11.45 -19.66 4.37
C PRO A 377 12.63 -19.78 5.35
N ILE A 378 12.37 -19.58 6.63
CA ILE A 378 13.40 -19.61 7.67
C ILE A 378 13.23 -20.86 8.52
N ASN A 379 14.23 -21.73 8.55
CA ASN A 379 14.25 -22.88 9.42
C ASN A 379 14.10 -22.46 10.90
N GLY A 380 13.19 -23.11 11.62
CA GLY A 380 12.92 -22.81 13.04
C GLY A 380 11.96 -21.65 13.30
N ARG A 381 11.54 -20.88 12.27
CA ARG A 381 10.52 -19.83 12.39
C ARG A 381 9.13 -20.41 12.12
N THR A 382 8.69 -21.30 13.04
CA THR A 382 7.41 -21.99 12.92
C THR A 382 6.21 -21.06 12.93
N ASP A 383 6.28 -19.96 13.68
CA ASP A 383 5.27 -18.90 13.75
C ASP A 383 5.01 -18.29 12.36
N LEU A 384 6.07 -17.78 11.73
CA LEU A 384 5.99 -17.11 10.45
C LEU A 384 5.69 -18.06 9.29
N ASN A 385 6.34 -19.24 9.29
CA ASN A 385 6.09 -20.26 8.28
C ASN A 385 4.64 -20.79 8.37
N SER A 386 4.08 -20.94 9.58
CA SER A 386 2.69 -21.37 9.76
C SER A 386 1.71 -20.31 9.23
N TYR A 387 1.99 -19.02 9.46
CA TYR A 387 1.20 -17.95 8.89
C TYR A 387 1.32 -17.93 7.33
N TYR A 388 2.55 -18.04 6.80
CA TYR A 388 2.78 -18.00 5.34
C TYR A 388 2.01 -19.11 4.61
N ARG A 389 1.86 -20.31 5.22
CA ARG A 389 1.03 -21.39 4.66
C ARG A 389 -0.44 -21.01 4.49
N THR A 390 -0.91 -19.96 5.13
CA THR A 390 -2.29 -19.47 5.00
C THR A 390 -2.46 -18.45 3.87
N LEU A 391 -1.36 -18.02 3.23
CA LEU A 391 -1.41 -17.08 2.10
C LEU A 391 -1.71 -17.83 0.80
N SER A 392 -2.57 -17.27 -0.01
CA SER A 392 -2.96 -17.85 -1.30
C SER A 392 -1.78 -18.00 -2.30
N TRP A 393 -0.72 -17.19 -2.15
CA TRP A 393 0.52 -17.38 -2.90
C TRP A 393 1.22 -18.71 -2.54
N ASN A 394 1.20 -19.09 -1.26
CA ASN A 394 1.75 -20.38 -0.86
C ASN A 394 0.94 -21.56 -1.39
N ASP A 395 -0.39 -21.42 -1.43
CA ASP A 395 -1.26 -22.44 -2.05
C ASP A 395 -0.91 -22.62 -3.54
N ALA A 396 -0.58 -21.52 -4.24
CA ALA A 396 -0.23 -21.54 -5.65
C ALA A 396 1.18 -22.11 -5.91
N THR A 397 2.14 -21.92 -5.01
CA THR A 397 3.56 -22.21 -5.27
C THR A 397 4.16 -23.32 -4.40
N GLY A 398 3.60 -23.56 -3.21
CA GLY A 398 4.15 -24.52 -2.25
C GLY A 398 5.52 -24.12 -1.70
N LEU A 399 5.81 -22.81 -1.62
CA LEU A 399 7.11 -22.29 -1.17
C LEU A 399 7.44 -22.72 0.26
N VAL A 400 6.48 -22.65 1.17
CA VAL A 400 6.62 -23.15 2.55
C VAL A 400 5.86 -24.47 2.66
N LYS A 401 6.60 -25.54 2.90
CA LYS A 401 6.05 -26.89 3.07
C LYS A 401 5.46 -27.13 4.45
#